data_41bb64ddc0df0feab1f02ceb56ea6518
#
_entry.id   41bb64ddc0df0feab1f02ceb56ea6518
#
_cell.length_a   1.000
_cell.length_b   1.000
_cell.length_c   1.000
_cell.angle_alpha   90.00
_cell.angle_beta   90.00
_cell.angle_gamma   90.00
#
_symmetry.space_group_name_H-M   'P 1'
#
loop_
_entity.id
_entity.type
_entity.pdbx_description
1 polymer ?
#
loop_
_entity_poly.entity_id
_entity_poly.type
_entity_poly.pdbx_seq_one_letter_code
_entity_poly.pdbx_strand_id
1 'polypeptide(L)'
;MEYVKLNNGVEMPVLGFGVYQISDPEVCERAVGDALKIGYRSIDTAAAYGNEEAVGRAVRRSGVPREELFITTKLWISDAGYEPARKAFEESMSKLGLDYLDLYLIHQPYGDVYGSWRAMEELYREGR
;
A
#
# COMPACT_ATOMS: atom_id res chain seq x y z
N MET A 1 -15.71 12.33 5.25
CA MET A 1 -15.26 11.05 4.63
C MET A 1 -16.08 9.91 5.18
N GLU A 2 -16.63 9.08 4.31
CA GLU A 2 -17.33 7.86 4.70
C GLU A 2 -16.36 6.70 4.80
N TYR A 3 -16.64 5.77 5.72
CA TYR A 3 -15.81 4.60 5.98
C TYR A 3 -16.63 3.32 5.98
N VAL A 4 -16.01 2.22 5.57
CA VAL A 4 -16.53 0.87 5.77
C VAL A 4 -15.67 0.17 6.82
N LYS A 5 -16.31 -0.61 7.67
CA LYS A 5 -15.61 -1.42 8.67
C LYS A 5 -15.26 -2.78 8.08
N LEU A 6 -13.99 -3.12 8.09
CA LEU A 6 -13.50 -4.42 7.66
C LEU A 6 -13.76 -5.48 8.75
N ASN A 7 -13.59 -6.76 8.39
CA ASN A 7 -13.86 -7.88 9.30
C ASN A 7 -13.02 -7.88 10.58
N ASN A 8 -11.87 -7.21 10.56
CA ASN A 8 -10.99 -7.06 11.73
C ASN A 8 -11.23 -5.77 12.53
N GLY A 9 -12.27 -5.02 12.16
CA GLY A 9 -12.62 -3.76 12.84
C GLY A 9 -11.93 -2.51 12.31
N VAL A 10 -10.97 -2.65 11.39
CA VAL A 10 -10.31 -1.51 10.76
C VAL A 10 -11.28 -0.74 9.88
N GLU A 11 -11.26 0.57 9.94
CA GLU A 11 -12.08 1.45 9.11
C GLU A 11 -11.32 1.86 7.84
N MET A 12 -11.91 1.54 6.68
CA MET A 12 -11.36 1.86 5.37
C MET A 12 -12.16 2.99 4.73
N PRO A 13 -11.51 4.09 4.27
CA PRO A 13 -12.21 5.14 3.53
C PRO A 13 -12.88 4.57 2.27
N VAL A 14 -14.13 4.96 2.01
CA VAL A 14 -14.87 4.54 0.82
C VAL A 14 -14.27 5.14 -0.44
N LEU A 15 -13.75 6.35 -0.35
CA LEU A 15 -13.13 7.06 -1.46
C LEU A 15 -11.61 6.96 -1.35
N GLY A 16 -10.96 6.48 -2.42
CA GLY A 16 -9.51 6.36 -2.49
C GLY A 16 -8.94 6.95 -3.78
N PHE A 17 -7.64 7.25 -3.75
CA PHE A 17 -6.88 7.75 -4.89
C PHE A 17 -5.85 6.72 -5.31
N GLY A 18 -5.90 6.28 -6.58
CA GLY A 18 -4.97 5.30 -7.14
C GLY A 18 -3.96 5.95 -8.08
N VAL A 19 -2.75 5.37 -8.14
CA VAL A 19 -1.62 5.92 -8.90
C VAL A 19 -1.16 5.01 -10.05
N TYR A 20 -1.99 4.08 -10.49
CA TYR A 20 -1.68 3.25 -11.66
C TYR A 20 -1.36 4.13 -12.88
N GLN A 21 -0.31 3.77 -13.61
CA GLN A 21 0.18 4.50 -14.80
C GLN A 21 0.73 5.92 -14.56
N ILE A 22 0.95 6.32 -13.33
CA ILE A 22 1.71 7.54 -13.03
C ILE A 22 3.17 7.14 -12.82
N SER A 23 3.93 7.05 -13.92
CA SER A 23 5.31 6.54 -13.90
C SER A 23 6.36 7.60 -13.58
N ASP A 24 6.07 8.88 -13.84
CA ASP A 24 6.97 9.98 -13.47
C ASP A 24 6.93 10.21 -11.96
N PRO A 25 8.06 10.09 -11.25
CA PRO A 25 8.08 10.22 -9.79
C PRO A 25 7.63 11.58 -9.28
N GLU A 26 7.98 12.67 -9.98
CA GLU A 26 7.61 14.02 -9.58
C GLU A 26 6.10 14.25 -9.77
N VAL A 27 5.56 13.77 -10.88
CA VAL A 27 4.11 13.83 -11.16
C VAL A 27 3.35 13.02 -10.13
N CYS A 28 3.80 11.81 -9.82
CA CYS A 28 3.17 10.93 -8.84
C CYS A 28 3.15 11.58 -7.44
N GLU A 29 4.31 12.07 -6.99
CA GLU A 29 4.42 12.73 -5.69
C GLU A 29 3.49 13.95 -5.58
N ARG A 30 3.42 14.78 -6.62
CA ARG A 30 2.54 15.93 -6.67
C ARG A 30 1.07 15.53 -6.65
N ALA A 31 0.69 14.56 -7.48
CA ALA A 31 -0.69 14.10 -7.57
C ALA A 31 -1.21 13.54 -6.23
N VAL A 32 -0.40 12.72 -5.56
CA VAL A 32 -0.73 12.18 -4.23
C VAL A 32 -0.80 13.32 -3.20
N GLY A 33 0.16 14.25 -3.23
CA GLY A 33 0.16 15.43 -2.35
C GLY A 33 -1.10 16.28 -2.50
N ASP A 34 -1.52 16.51 -3.73
CA ASP A 34 -2.74 17.27 -4.01
C ASP A 34 -3.99 16.49 -3.57
N ALA A 35 -4.04 15.19 -3.80
CA ALA A 35 -5.13 14.34 -3.32
C ALA A 35 -5.26 14.43 -1.78
N LEU A 36 -4.15 14.35 -1.05
CA LEU A 36 -4.16 14.48 0.41
C LEU A 36 -4.62 15.86 0.88
N LYS A 37 -4.22 16.94 0.18
CA LYS A 37 -4.63 18.31 0.49
C LYS A 37 -6.14 18.51 0.37
N ILE A 38 -6.76 17.92 -0.65
CA ILE A 38 -8.20 18.05 -0.88
C ILE A 38 -9.05 17.07 -0.06
N GLY A 39 -8.41 16.22 0.74
CA GLY A 39 -9.11 15.39 1.71
C GLY A 39 -9.14 13.90 1.46
N TYR A 40 -8.49 13.37 0.42
CA TYR A 40 -8.30 11.94 0.28
C TYR A 40 -7.50 11.40 1.45
N ARG A 41 -7.88 10.21 1.94
CA ARG A 41 -7.19 9.53 3.05
C ARG A 41 -6.77 8.10 2.71
N SER A 42 -7.27 7.54 1.59
CA SER A 42 -6.88 6.23 1.06
C SER A 42 -6.05 6.42 -0.20
N ILE A 43 -4.82 5.88 -0.20
CA ILE A 43 -3.90 5.91 -1.34
C ILE A 43 -3.58 4.48 -1.74
N ASP A 44 -3.76 4.16 -3.03
CA ASP A 44 -3.55 2.83 -3.59
C ASP A 44 -2.39 2.84 -4.58
N THR A 45 -1.37 2.04 -4.29
CA THR A 45 -0.25 1.77 -5.18
C THR A 45 -0.01 0.27 -5.32
N ALA A 46 1.09 -0.13 -5.93
CA ALA A 46 1.52 -1.52 -6.06
C ALA A 46 3.02 -1.58 -6.37
N ALA A 47 3.66 -2.69 -5.98
CA ALA A 47 5.06 -2.93 -6.34
C ALA A 47 5.28 -2.85 -7.86
N ALA A 48 4.34 -3.39 -8.65
CA ALA A 48 4.41 -3.38 -10.10
C ALA A 48 4.34 -1.98 -10.74
N TYR A 49 3.83 -0.98 -10.04
CA TYR A 49 3.69 0.37 -10.60
C TYR A 49 5.02 1.15 -10.62
N GLY A 50 6.01 0.73 -9.83
CA GLY A 50 7.30 1.39 -9.78
C GLY A 50 7.29 2.78 -9.17
N ASN A 51 6.27 3.15 -8.42
CA ASN A 51 6.09 4.50 -7.87
C ASN A 51 5.89 4.54 -6.35
N GLU A 52 6.16 3.45 -5.65
CA GLU A 52 5.99 3.40 -4.18
C GLU A 52 6.87 4.44 -3.45
N GLU A 53 8.08 4.71 -3.93
CA GLU A 53 8.94 5.75 -3.33
C GLU A 53 8.31 7.15 -3.44
N ALA A 54 7.72 7.48 -4.58
CA ALA A 54 7.04 8.76 -4.78
C ALA A 54 5.83 8.90 -3.87
N VAL A 55 5.03 7.84 -3.73
CA VAL A 55 3.92 7.79 -2.77
C VAL A 55 4.42 8.02 -1.35
N GLY A 56 5.47 7.32 -0.95
CA GLY A 56 6.08 7.48 0.38
C GLY A 56 6.53 8.91 0.66
N ARG A 57 7.17 9.57 -0.31
CA ARG A 57 7.57 10.98 -0.17
C ARG A 57 6.37 11.91 0.00
N ALA A 58 5.34 11.71 -0.81
CA ALA A 58 4.12 12.52 -0.72
C ALA A 58 3.44 12.38 0.65
N VAL A 59 3.33 11.15 1.14
CA VAL A 59 2.77 10.88 2.48
C VAL A 59 3.56 11.61 3.57
N ARG A 60 4.88 11.49 3.58
CA ARG A 60 5.73 12.16 4.57
C ARG A 60 5.62 13.69 4.52
N ARG A 61 5.54 14.26 3.32
CA ARG A 61 5.46 15.72 3.11
C ARG A 61 4.08 16.30 3.38
N SER A 62 3.03 15.46 3.39
CA SER A 62 1.65 15.92 3.54
C SER A 62 1.35 16.51 4.91
N GLY A 63 2.07 16.10 5.95
CA GLY A 63 1.78 16.47 7.33
C GLY A 63 0.52 15.82 7.89
N VAL A 64 -0.16 14.95 7.14
CA VAL A 64 -1.32 14.19 7.63
C VAL A 64 -0.82 13.10 8.59
N PRO A 65 -1.39 12.98 9.81
CA PRO A 65 -0.99 11.92 10.72
C PRO A 65 -1.16 10.53 10.08
N ARG A 66 -0.17 9.64 10.29
CA ARG A 66 -0.18 8.31 9.67
C ARG A 66 -1.44 7.50 9.98
N GLU A 67 -1.93 7.60 11.20
CA GLU A 67 -3.14 6.92 11.65
C GLU A 67 -4.43 7.40 10.97
N GLU A 68 -4.41 8.54 10.31
CA GLU A 68 -5.53 9.02 9.50
C GLU A 68 -5.49 8.52 8.06
N LEU A 69 -4.39 7.89 7.65
CA LEU A 69 -4.18 7.42 6.29
C LEU A 69 -4.42 5.91 6.18
N PHE A 70 -4.96 5.50 5.05
CA PHE A 70 -5.13 4.11 4.66
C PHE A 70 -4.30 3.86 3.40
N ILE A 71 -3.18 3.18 3.54
CA ILE A 71 -2.22 2.95 2.44
C ILE A 71 -2.28 1.50 2.01
N THR A 72 -2.48 1.29 0.72
CA THR A 72 -2.54 -0.02 0.08
C THR A 72 -1.39 -0.19 -0.90
N THR A 73 -0.71 -1.33 -0.83
CA THR A 73 0.15 -1.80 -1.92
C THR A 73 -0.13 -3.27 -2.21
N LYS A 74 0.55 -3.84 -3.22
CA LYS A 74 0.20 -5.17 -3.73
C LYS A 74 1.44 -5.97 -4.09
N LEU A 75 1.41 -7.25 -3.75
CA LEU A 75 2.42 -8.24 -4.14
C LEU A 75 2.29 -8.55 -5.62
N TRP A 76 3.41 -8.41 -6.36
CA TRP A 76 3.41 -8.77 -7.78
C TRP A 76 3.63 -10.27 -7.98
N ILE A 77 3.21 -10.79 -9.13
CA ILE A 77 3.24 -12.24 -9.45
C ILE A 77 4.64 -12.83 -9.47
N SER A 78 5.67 -12.05 -9.81
CA SER A 78 7.05 -12.51 -9.81
C SER A 78 7.59 -12.85 -8.42
N ASP A 79 6.94 -12.34 -7.37
CA ASP A 79 7.36 -12.52 -5.98
C ASP A 79 6.43 -13.46 -5.20
N ALA A 80 5.63 -14.25 -5.90
CA ALA A 80 4.71 -15.20 -5.28
C ALA A 80 5.46 -16.30 -4.53
N GLY A 81 4.93 -16.72 -3.38
CA GLY A 81 5.50 -17.71 -2.49
C GLY A 81 5.78 -17.14 -1.11
N TYR A 82 6.01 -18.02 -0.13
CA TYR A 82 6.15 -17.61 1.26
C TYR A 82 7.36 -16.69 1.48
N GLU A 83 8.57 -17.14 1.17
CA GLU A 83 9.79 -16.34 1.36
C GLU A 83 9.86 -15.14 0.41
N PRO A 84 9.57 -15.28 -0.90
CA PRO A 84 9.57 -14.14 -1.80
C PRO A 84 8.57 -13.06 -1.40
N ALA A 85 7.38 -13.43 -0.94
CA ALA A 85 6.36 -12.48 -0.52
C ALA A 85 6.79 -11.68 0.72
N ARG A 86 7.42 -12.32 1.70
CA ARG A 86 7.98 -11.62 2.87
C ARG A 86 9.06 -10.63 2.47
N LYS A 87 9.96 -11.03 1.59
CA LYS A 87 11.01 -10.15 1.08
C LYS A 87 10.42 -8.97 0.29
N ALA A 88 9.49 -9.24 -0.61
CA ALA A 88 8.82 -8.19 -1.40
C ALA A 88 8.06 -7.19 -0.50
N PHE A 89 7.44 -7.67 0.57
CA PHE A 89 6.80 -6.79 1.56
C PHE A 89 7.82 -5.82 2.18
N GLU A 90 8.97 -6.32 2.63
CA GLU A 90 10.01 -5.46 3.23
C GLU A 90 10.57 -4.44 2.22
N GLU A 91 10.70 -4.83 0.96
CA GLU A 91 11.11 -3.92 -0.12
C GLU A 91 10.07 -2.80 -0.33
N SER A 92 8.79 -3.15 -0.39
CA SER A 92 7.70 -2.17 -0.50
C SER A 92 7.67 -1.23 0.70
N MET A 93 7.81 -1.75 1.92
CA MET A 93 7.82 -0.94 3.15
C MET A 93 9.00 0.02 3.17
N SER A 94 10.17 -0.42 2.71
CA SER A 94 11.36 0.43 2.58
C SER A 94 11.13 1.58 1.59
N LYS A 95 10.54 1.29 0.43
CA LYS A 95 10.23 2.29 -0.59
C LYS A 95 9.18 3.29 -0.09
N LEU A 96 8.11 2.81 0.51
CA LEU A 96 7.06 3.65 1.10
C LEU A 96 7.55 4.42 2.34
N GLY A 97 8.56 3.89 3.04
CA GLY A 97 9.06 4.48 4.27
C GLY A 97 8.05 4.41 5.42
N LEU A 98 7.34 3.29 5.51
CA LEU A 98 6.28 3.06 6.51
C LEU A 98 6.67 1.93 7.47
N ASP A 99 6.14 2.00 8.69
CA ASP A 99 6.33 0.96 9.72
C ASP A 99 5.26 -0.13 9.63
N TYR A 100 4.08 0.21 9.13
CA TYR A 100 2.99 -0.72 8.89
C TYR A 100 2.21 -0.31 7.65
N LEU A 101 1.47 -1.27 7.10
CA LEU A 101 0.59 -1.09 5.95
C LEU A 101 -0.86 -1.33 6.37
N ASP A 102 -1.80 -0.61 5.78
CA ASP A 102 -3.22 -0.80 6.09
C ASP A 102 -3.83 -1.97 5.32
N LEU A 103 -3.39 -2.17 4.07
CA LEU A 103 -3.86 -3.27 3.24
C LEU A 103 -2.76 -3.76 2.30
N TYR A 104 -2.48 -5.06 2.34
CA TYR A 104 -1.57 -5.72 1.41
C TYR A 104 -2.32 -6.76 0.58
N LEU A 105 -2.37 -6.56 -0.74
CA LEU A 105 -3.13 -7.41 -1.64
C LEU A 105 -2.24 -8.33 -2.46
N ILE A 106 -2.72 -9.52 -2.75
CA ILE A 106 -2.22 -10.34 -3.86
C ILE A 106 -2.77 -9.68 -5.14
N HIS A 107 -1.88 -9.08 -5.95
CA HIS A 107 -2.29 -8.29 -7.12
C HIS A 107 -3.02 -9.14 -8.14
N GLN A 108 -2.45 -10.33 -8.44
CA GLN A 108 -3.04 -11.33 -9.34
C GLN A 108 -2.77 -12.73 -8.77
N PRO A 109 -3.75 -13.63 -8.79
CA PRO A 109 -3.65 -14.94 -8.13
C PRO A 109 -2.94 -15.98 -8.99
N TYR A 110 -1.70 -15.70 -9.37
CA TYR A 110 -0.85 -16.61 -10.13
C TYR A 110 0.34 -17.07 -9.30
N GLY A 111 0.87 -18.26 -9.61
CA GLY A 111 1.99 -18.85 -8.89
C GLY A 111 1.57 -19.43 -7.54
N ASP A 112 2.47 -19.42 -6.57
CA ASP A 112 2.22 -19.94 -5.23
C ASP A 112 1.41 -18.97 -4.37
N VAL A 113 0.12 -18.86 -4.66
CA VAL A 113 -0.83 -18.00 -3.95
C VAL A 113 -0.96 -18.40 -2.48
N TYR A 114 -0.97 -19.69 -2.18
CA TYR A 114 -1.11 -20.17 -0.80
C TYR A 114 0.12 -19.84 0.05
N GLY A 115 1.33 -19.96 -0.51
CA GLY A 115 2.55 -19.53 0.17
C GLY A 115 2.56 -18.02 0.42
N SER A 116 2.14 -17.22 -0.56
CA SER A 116 1.97 -15.76 -0.42
C SER A 116 0.98 -15.43 0.69
N TRP A 117 -0.15 -16.13 0.73
CA TRP A 117 -1.19 -15.91 1.74
C TRP A 117 -0.69 -16.23 3.15
N ARG A 118 0.04 -17.32 3.33
CA ARG A 118 0.65 -17.66 4.64
C ARG A 118 1.60 -16.56 5.11
N ALA A 119 2.41 -16.01 4.20
CA ALA A 119 3.28 -14.89 4.52
C ALA A 119 2.48 -13.66 4.99
N MET A 120 1.39 -13.36 4.30
CA MET A 120 0.51 -12.23 4.66
C MET A 120 -0.19 -12.44 6.01
N GLU A 121 -0.63 -13.66 6.32
CA GLU A 121 -1.21 -13.99 7.63
C GLU A 121 -0.20 -13.77 8.76
N GLU A 122 1.05 -14.14 8.55
CA GLU A 122 2.10 -13.93 9.56
C GLU A 122 2.42 -12.45 9.73
N LEU A 123 2.57 -11.71 8.63
CA LEU A 123 2.77 -10.26 8.67
C LEU A 123 1.64 -9.56 9.43
N TYR A 124 0.40 -9.99 9.20
CA TYR A 124 -0.76 -9.48 9.92
C TYR A 124 -0.66 -9.75 11.42
N ARG A 125 -0.27 -10.97 11.83
CA ARG A 125 -0.08 -11.30 13.26
C ARG A 125 1.06 -10.53 13.89
N GLU A 126 2.08 -10.17 13.11
CA GLU A 126 3.21 -9.34 13.55
C GLU A 126 2.87 -7.85 13.65
N GLY A 127 1.68 -7.44 13.21
CA GLY A 127 1.24 -6.05 13.22
C GLY A 127 1.84 -5.17 12.12
N ARG A 128 2.19 -5.77 11.00
CA ARG A 128 2.88 -5.12 9.89
C ARG A 128 1.98 -4.52 8.84
#